data_5e6fc16e9dc9d5c45158ce676444d16b
#
_entry.id   5e6fc16e9dc9d5c45158ce676444d16b
#
_cell.length_a   1.000
_cell.length_b   1.000
_cell.length_c   1.000
_cell.angle_alpha   90.00
_cell.angle_beta   90.00
_cell.angle_gamma   90.00
#
_symmetry.space_group_name_H-M   'P 1'
#
loop_
_entity.id
_entity.type
_entity.pdbx_description
1 polymer ?
#
loop_
_entity_poly.entity_id
_entity_poly.type
_entity_poly.pdbx_seq_one_letter_code
_entity_poly.pdbx_strand_id
1 'polypeptide(L)'
;MSKNLNQINNEIKEVLKKYNFKKSSILVGMAAFVISCGGGGGGGVGTTTTNPTPTNPSTPAATPTAPSNPAPVTNRPTVTAPTVSAIRWNDTGLSYDRSNPHNDSNTAVTGTGVKIGIIDAGFENSEFASDLTEKFGTRMTKLTVPNFTATSTESDDHGIIVAALAAGGTEGIAKRSSVYAIDAGNHTSDGTHPEPSLEMYQALKNKGVTIYNQSFGIDSVVTDFNTSRTSTHYYGHQIGSDMLEFYKDEVNNGSLFVWAAGNDSSDTQPTLEGGLPFFETSLKKGWLNVVALTSREESRLGDTDWSNLTPLSPAGVARMWTVTAVGDQTFTIRGRNFVGGGSSFAAPLVTGTAALIKEKYPWMDASLIRQTILSTATDIGERGVDSVYGWGLLNIDKALKGPSLFDSQLALGPSVVVNIPSGVYTFSNDISGNAGLEKNGAGELILSGNSTFLGDTNVNAGRLRVNGTYVSSLNVRKQATLSTNNAKIHNNITNDGTLENSGSTQIDGNYESLENSRVVADLNSNLHVTGKVSLNNSKLEVKPEENGERKYITANGTNQDVITSDNKIEGGFETVDTDEMLNAEINQNENSVSTKISRKNVLEYAEKIAESDE
;
A
#
# COMPACT_ATOMS: atom_id res chain seq x y z
N MET A 1 52.78 1.11 -20.07
CA MET A 1 53.14 2.30 -19.25
C MET A 1 51.88 3.13 -19.11
N SER A 2 51.31 3.24 -17.94
CA SER A 2 50.14 4.07 -17.73
C SER A 2 50.52 5.56 -17.77
N LYS A 3 49.97 6.33 -18.73
CA LYS A 3 50.09 7.77 -18.70
C LYS A 3 49.42 8.32 -17.45
N ASN A 4 50.08 9.24 -16.78
CA ASN A 4 49.52 9.92 -15.60
C ASN A 4 48.30 10.76 -16.01
N LEU A 5 47.23 10.79 -15.20
CA LEU A 5 45.97 11.52 -15.43
C LEU A 5 46.21 12.99 -15.83
N ASN A 6 47.24 13.61 -15.24
CA ASN A 6 47.63 14.98 -15.57
C ASN A 6 48.21 15.12 -17.00
N GLN A 7 48.86 14.08 -17.51
CA GLN A 7 49.40 14.07 -18.86
C GLN A 7 48.29 13.93 -19.90
N ILE A 8 47.31 13.06 -19.63
CA ILE A 8 46.11 12.89 -20.46
C ILE A 8 45.28 14.18 -20.48
N ASN A 9 45.06 14.81 -19.32
CA ASN A 9 44.34 16.11 -19.27
C ASN A 9 45.04 17.23 -20.02
N ASN A 10 46.35 17.23 -20.07
CA ASN A 10 47.09 18.22 -20.85
C ASN A 10 47.05 17.94 -22.36
N GLU A 11 47.11 16.68 -22.77
CA GLU A 11 46.96 16.28 -24.18
C GLU A 11 45.56 16.62 -24.70
N ILE A 12 44.48 16.37 -23.90
CA ILE A 12 43.10 16.79 -24.25
C ILE A 12 43.00 18.33 -24.38
N LYS A 13 43.59 19.07 -23.46
CA LYS A 13 43.58 20.55 -23.54
C LYS A 13 44.28 21.08 -24.78
N GLU A 14 45.35 20.45 -25.24
CA GLU A 14 46.06 20.86 -26.46
C GLU A 14 45.27 20.52 -27.74
N VAL A 15 44.56 19.37 -27.76
CA VAL A 15 43.61 19.04 -28.85
C VAL A 15 42.47 20.05 -28.91
N LEU A 16 41.83 20.36 -27.78
CA LEU A 16 40.74 21.34 -27.71
C LEU A 16 41.19 22.77 -28.12
N LYS A 17 42.46 23.15 -27.85
CA LYS A 17 43.04 24.41 -28.33
C LYS A 17 43.27 24.41 -29.83
N LYS A 18 43.74 23.29 -30.39
CA LYS A 18 44.05 23.18 -31.83
C LYS A 18 42.83 23.44 -32.70
N TYR A 19 41.64 23.01 -32.23
CA TYR A 19 40.38 23.13 -32.96
C TYR A 19 39.47 24.31 -32.53
N ASN A 20 40.00 25.27 -31.74
CA ASN A 20 39.36 26.55 -31.38
C ASN A 20 37.93 26.44 -30.79
N PHE A 21 37.68 25.41 -29.99
CA PHE A 21 36.37 25.17 -29.36
C PHE A 21 35.90 26.38 -28.55
N LYS A 22 34.78 27.00 -28.95
CA LYS A 22 34.10 28.03 -28.16
C LYS A 22 33.52 27.39 -26.90
N LYS A 23 33.90 27.95 -25.74
CA LYS A 23 33.58 27.54 -24.38
C LYS A 23 32.08 27.45 -24.07
N SER A 24 31.26 26.62 -24.65
CA SER A 24 29.86 26.59 -24.23
C SER A 24 29.13 25.26 -24.19
N SER A 25 29.67 24.15 -24.65
CA SER A 25 28.86 22.93 -24.70
C SER A 25 29.47 21.67 -24.08
N ILE A 26 30.79 21.56 -23.98
CA ILE A 26 31.42 20.29 -23.55
C ILE A 26 31.87 20.28 -22.07
N LEU A 27 32.05 21.45 -21.45
CA LEU A 27 32.41 21.52 -20.01
C LEU A 27 31.24 21.33 -19.05
N VAL A 28 30.00 21.24 -19.53
CA VAL A 28 28.79 21.03 -18.70
C VAL A 28 28.54 19.55 -18.38
N GLY A 29 29.09 18.62 -19.15
CA GLY A 29 28.95 17.18 -18.92
C GLY A 29 29.87 16.60 -17.85
N MET A 30 30.89 17.31 -17.40
CA MET A 30 31.89 16.79 -16.45
C MET A 30 31.81 17.39 -15.03
N ALA A 31 30.94 18.35 -14.74
CA ALA A 31 30.93 19.05 -13.44
C ALA A 31 29.55 19.49 -12.93
N ALA A 32 28.45 18.89 -13.38
CA ALA A 32 27.12 19.27 -12.89
C ALA A 32 26.30 18.07 -12.39
N PHE A 33 26.76 17.48 -11.30
CA PHE A 33 25.91 16.76 -10.37
C PHE A 33 25.93 17.52 -9.04
N VAL A 34 25.31 18.68 -8.97
CA VAL A 34 24.76 19.25 -7.72
C VAL A 34 23.76 20.36 -8.08
N ILE A 35 22.52 20.20 -7.64
CA ILE A 35 21.49 21.18 -7.30
C ILE A 35 20.82 21.95 -8.45
N SER A 36 19.51 21.80 -8.61
CA SER A 36 18.54 22.87 -8.36
C SER A 36 17.10 22.46 -8.55
N CYS A 37 16.31 22.79 -7.54
CA CYS A 37 14.85 22.91 -7.54
C CYS A 37 14.38 24.15 -8.33
N GLY A 38 13.13 24.10 -8.81
CA GLY A 38 12.34 25.33 -8.98
C GLY A 38 11.67 25.52 -10.34
N GLY A 39 10.39 25.25 -10.45
CA GLY A 39 9.38 26.30 -10.45
C GLY A 39 8.88 26.77 -11.80
N GLY A 40 7.56 26.55 -12.01
CA GLY A 40 6.73 27.61 -12.58
C GLY A 40 6.16 27.45 -13.98
N GLY A 41 4.84 27.19 -14.04
CA GLY A 41 3.93 28.13 -14.69
C GLY A 41 3.37 27.83 -16.08
N GLY A 42 2.11 27.43 -16.13
CA GLY A 42 1.04 28.19 -16.75
C GLY A 42 0.73 27.99 -18.23
N GLY A 43 -0.56 27.73 -18.50
CA GLY A 43 -1.20 28.11 -19.74
C GLY A 43 -2.20 27.09 -20.29
N GLY A 44 -3.50 27.35 -20.03
CA GLY A 44 -4.59 26.58 -20.58
C GLY A 44 -4.96 27.00 -22.01
N VAL A 45 -5.65 26.15 -22.73
CA VAL A 45 -6.69 26.50 -23.70
C VAL A 45 -7.69 25.35 -23.79
N GLY A 46 -8.99 25.69 -23.69
CA GLY A 46 -10.10 24.78 -23.86
C GLY A 46 -10.47 24.54 -25.30
N THR A 47 -11.07 23.40 -25.56
CA THR A 47 -12.01 23.25 -26.69
C THR A 47 -13.10 22.25 -26.33
N THR A 48 -14.30 22.70 -26.56
CA THR A 48 -15.58 22.01 -26.50
C THR A 48 -15.72 20.97 -27.60
N THR A 49 -16.27 19.80 -27.28
CA THR A 49 -17.01 19.00 -28.26
C THR A 49 -18.16 18.20 -27.64
N THR A 50 -19.21 18.22 -28.37
CA THR A 50 -20.57 17.81 -28.21
C THR A 50 -20.80 16.31 -28.02
N ASN A 51 -21.76 15.98 -27.16
CA ASN A 51 -22.36 14.66 -26.95
C ASN A 51 -23.22 14.22 -28.15
N PRO A 52 -23.27 12.93 -28.47
CA PRO A 52 -24.45 12.34 -29.07
C PRO A 52 -25.17 11.35 -28.13
N THR A 53 -26.47 11.46 -28.16
CA THR A 53 -27.50 10.71 -27.44
C THR A 53 -27.48 9.21 -27.75
N PRO A 54 -27.71 8.33 -26.77
CA PRO A 54 -27.84 6.89 -27.05
C PRO A 54 -29.29 6.51 -27.34
N THR A 55 -29.47 5.72 -28.38
CA THR A 55 -30.71 5.00 -28.68
C THR A 55 -30.73 3.67 -27.91
N ASN A 56 -31.87 3.41 -27.29
CA ASN A 56 -32.21 2.16 -26.60
C ASN A 56 -32.62 1.06 -27.58
N PRO A 57 -32.30 -0.19 -27.31
CA PRO A 57 -33.28 -1.24 -27.49
C PRO A 57 -33.42 -2.15 -26.27
N SER A 58 -34.63 -2.33 -25.88
CA SER A 58 -35.18 -3.21 -24.87
C SER A 58 -35.06 -4.68 -25.21
N THR A 59 -34.48 -5.48 -24.31
CA THR A 59 -34.80 -6.90 -24.12
C THR A 59 -34.58 -7.29 -22.66
N PRO A 60 -35.47 -8.06 -22.03
CA PRO A 60 -35.38 -8.30 -20.59
C PRO A 60 -34.27 -9.31 -20.27
N ALA A 61 -33.33 -8.91 -19.42
CA ALA A 61 -32.31 -9.79 -18.92
C ALA A 61 -32.84 -10.63 -17.74
N ALA A 62 -32.49 -11.90 -17.76
CA ALA A 62 -32.79 -12.90 -16.76
C ALA A 62 -32.24 -12.47 -15.37
N THR A 63 -33.00 -12.77 -14.36
CA THR A 63 -32.68 -12.59 -12.94
C THR A 63 -31.35 -13.29 -12.59
N PRO A 64 -30.36 -12.59 -12.02
CA PRO A 64 -29.15 -13.26 -11.55
C PRO A 64 -29.48 -14.11 -10.32
N THR A 65 -29.28 -15.40 -10.42
CA THR A 65 -29.19 -16.29 -9.27
C THR A 65 -28.01 -15.90 -8.40
N ALA A 66 -28.21 -15.85 -7.09
CA ALA A 66 -27.15 -15.60 -6.09
C ALA A 66 -25.97 -16.55 -6.30
N PRO A 67 -24.72 -16.07 -6.19
CA PRO A 67 -23.56 -16.94 -6.34
C PRO A 67 -23.59 -18.00 -5.22
N SER A 68 -23.62 -19.26 -5.64
CA SER A 68 -23.44 -20.40 -4.76
C SER A 68 -22.09 -20.34 -4.07
N ASN A 69 -22.07 -20.56 -2.74
CA ASN A 69 -20.84 -20.75 -1.97
C ASN A 69 -19.92 -21.76 -2.69
N PRO A 70 -18.63 -21.47 -2.87
CA PRO A 70 -17.71 -22.48 -3.34
C PRO A 70 -17.64 -23.61 -2.32
N ALA A 71 -17.71 -24.84 -2.83
CA ALA A 71 -17.62 -26.05 -2.02
C ALA A 71 -16.34 -26.05 -1.17
N PRO A 72 -16.34 -26.61 0.05
CA PRO A 72 -15.15 -26.69 0.90
C PRO A 72 -14.06 -27.49 0.18
N VAL A 73 -12.87 -26.91 0.06
CA VAL A 73 -11.68 -27.63 -0.44
C VAL A 73 -11.28 -28.65 0.61
N THR A 74 -11.74 -29.86 0.45
CA THR A 74 -11.33 -31.02 1.25
C THR A 74 -9.99 -31.51 0.72
N ASN A 75 -8.92 -31.12 1.37
CA ASN A 75 -7.62 -31.79 1.54
C ASN A 75 -6.55 -30.77 1.91
N ARG A 76 -6.62 -30.30 3.16
CA ARG A 76 -5.57 -29.48 3.74
C ARG A 76 -5.10 -30.15 5.04
N PRO A 77 -3.79 -30.28 5.31
CA PRO A 77 -3.34 -30.80 6.59
C PRO A 77 -3.91 -29.94 7.71
N THR A 78 -4.59 -30.56 8.65
CA THR A 78 -5.10 -29.95 9.88
C THR A 78 -3.91 -29.50 10.72
N VAL A 79 -3.55 -28.23 10.57
CA VAL A 79 -2.75 -27.53 11.58
C VAL A 79 -3.77 -26.98 12.56
N THR A 80 -3.73 -27.45 13.80
CA THR A 80 -4.54 -26.90 14.88
C THR A 80 -4.30 -25.39 14.95
N ALA A 81 -5.36 -24.60 14.73
CA ALA A 81 -5.29 -23.17 14.93
C ALA A 81 -4.87 -22.88 16.38
N PRO A 82 -4.01 -21.87 16.61
CA PRO A 82 -3.71 -21.46 17.97
C PRO A 82 -5.02 -21.07 18.66
N THR A 83 -5.26 -21.62 19.84
CA THR A 83 -6.37 -21.18 20.69
C THR A 83 -6.14 -19.74 21.11
N VAL A 84 -7.21 -18.98 21.42
CA VAL A 84 -7.10 -17.61 21.93
C VAL A 84 -6.11 -17.51 23.09
N SER A 85 -5.97 -18.56 23.88
CA SER A 85 -4.98 -18.72 24.96
C SER A 85 -3.51 -18.65 24.52
N ALA A 86 -3.21 -18.79 23.22
CA ALA A 86 -1.85 -18.68 22.68
C ALA A 86 -1.52 -17.29 22.13
N ILE A 87 -2.50 -16.36 22.11
CA ILE A 87 -2.30 -15.00 21.63
C ILE A 87 -1.49 -14.24 22.67
N ARG A 88 -0.32 -13.78 22.25
CA ARG A 88 0.52 -12.88 23.03
C ARG A 88 0.50 -11.50 22.38
N TRP A 89 0.73 -10.44 23.17
CA TRP A 89 0.84 -9.08 22.62
C TRP A 89 1.85 -8.97 21.47
N ASN A 90 2.93 -9.74 21.49
CA ASN A 90 3.91 -9.79 20.42
C ASN A 90 3.31 -10.26 19.08
N ASP A 91 2.18 -10.98 19.12
CA ASP A 91 1.49 -11.47 17.92
C ASP A 91 0.67 -10.36 17.25
N THR A 92 0.39 -9.25 17.97
CA THR A 92 -0.31 -8.09 17.41
C THR A 92 0.61 -7.18 16.57
N GLY A 93 1.92 -7.39 16.61
CA GLY A 93 2.91 -6.46 16.10
C GLY A 93 3.05 -5.20 16.96
N LEU A 94 2.30 -5.12 18.05
CA LEU A 94 2.49 -4.16 19.12
C LEU A 94 3.54 -4.74 20.04
N SER A 95 4.78 -4.24 19.97
CA SER A 95 5.72 -4.37 21.09
C SER A 95 5.16 -3.48 22.22
N TYR A 96 4.25 -4.06 23.01
CA TYR A 96 3.54 -3.28 24.00
C TYR A 96 4.40 -3.10 25.25
N ASP A 97 5.22 -2.11 25.20
CA ASP A 97 5.54 -1.34 26.39
C ASP A 97 4.38 -0.36 26.58
N ARG A 98 3.56 -0.56 27.61
CA ARG A 98 2.44 0.34 27.97
C ARG A 98 2.87 1.81 28.13
N SER A 99 4.17 2.07 28.34
CA SER A 99 4.76 3.40 28.39
C SER A 99 5.13 3.95 26.99
N ASN A 100 5.24 3.08 25.97
CA ASN A 100 5.58 3.46 24.61
C ASN A 100 5.04 2.41 23.60
N PRO A 101 3.76 2.49 23.20
CA PRO A 101 3.13 1.52 22.29
C PRO A 101 3.76 1.44 20.91
N HIS A 102 4.76 2.24 20.60
CA HIS A 102 5.59 2.23 19.41
C HIS A 102 7.06 2.13 19.78
N ASN A 103 7.46 1.03 20.36
CA ASN A 103 8.86 0.81 20.71
C ASN A 103 9.73 0.36 19.53
N ASP A 104 9.23 0.42 18.32
CA ASP A 104 10.09 0.37 17.16
C ASP A 104 10.66 1.76 16.91
N SER A 105 11.78 2.04 17.61
CA SER A 105 12.58 3.26 17.44
C SER A 105 13.09 3.45 16.00
N ASN A 106 12.76 2.53 15.11
CA ASN A 106 13.15 2.52 13.70
C ASN A 106 12.01 2.89 12.73
N THR A 107 10.75 2.99 13.18
CA THR A 107 9.68 3.52 12.33
C THR A 107 9.39 4.96 12.71
N ALA A 108 9.97 5.89 11.97
CA ALA A 108 9.69 7.33 12.07
C ALA A 108 8.22 7.69 11.68
N VAL A 109 7.34 6.69 11.54
CA VAL A 109 5.94 6.84 11.10
C VAL A 109 5.05 7.07 12.31
N THR A 110 4.40 8.21 12.36
CA THR A 110 3.62 8.68 13.51
C THR A 110 2.21 9.18 13.15
N GLY A 111 1.79 9.03 11.89
CA GLY A 111 0.54 9.58 11.35
C GLY A 111 0.66 11.05 10.89
N THR A 112 1.89 11.57 10.75
CA THR A 112 2.12 12.97 10.35
C THR A 112 1.48 13.29 9.01
N GLY A 113 0.71 14.39 8.95
CA GLY A 113 0.04 14.85 7.74
C GLY A 113 -1.29 14.13 7.43
N VAL A 114 -1.65 13.09 8.20
CA VAL A 114 -2.91 12.37 8.03
C VAL A 114 -4.00 12.97 8.91
N LYS A 115 -5.22 13.03 8.37
CA LYS A 115 -6.41 13.57 9.02
C LYS A 115 -7.37 12.44 9.36
N ILE A 116 -7.73 12.34 10.62
CA ILE A 116 -8.71 11.37 11.15
C ILE A 116 -9.98 12.14 11.54
N GLY A 117 -11.14 11.66 11.10
CA GLY A 117 -12.44 12.16 11.52
C GLY A 117 -13.06 11.26 12.57
N ILE A 118 -13.59 11.86 13.63
CA ILE A 118 -14.25 11.14 14.71
C ILE A 118 -15.57 11.86 15.01
N ILE A 119 -16.66 11.13 14.92
CA ILE A 119 -17.98 11.54 15.41
C ILE A 119 -18.26 10.67 16.63
N ASP A 120 -18.46 11.28 17.80
CA ASP A 120 -18.64 10.55 19.05
C ASP A 120 -19.24 11.48 20.10
N ALA A 121 -19.41 11.05 21.36
CA ALA A 121 -19.92 11.84 22.47
C ALA A 121 -18.78 12.39 23.37
N GLY A 122 -19.02 13.54 24.01
CA GLY A 122 -18.20 14.07 25.11
C GLY A 122 -17.08 15.06 24.73
N PHE A 123 -16.93 15.42 23.46
CA PHE A 123 -15.88 16.37 23.05
C PHE A 123 -16.13 17.80 23.51
N GLU A 124 -17.37 18.21 23.73
CA GLU A 124 -17.72 19.55 24.21
C GLU A 124 -17.67 19.68 25.75
N ASN A 125 -17.46 18.59 26.46
CA ASN A 125 -17.35 18.61 27.90
C ASN A 125 -16.13 19.39 28.37
N SER A 126 -16.38 20.49 29.10
CA SER A 126 -15.33 21.42 29.57
C SER A 126 -14.39 20.81 30.61
N GLU A 127 -14.80 19.76 31.33
CA GLU A 127 -13.98 19.09 32.32
C GLU A 127 -12.78 18.36 31.72
N PHE A 128 -12.87 17.98 30.44
CA PHE A 128 -11.79 17.31 29.71
C PHE A 128 -10.94 18.24 28.83
N ALA A 129 -11.13 19.55 28.93
CA ALA A 129 -10.39 20.52 28.12
C ALA A 129 -8.86 20.42 28.34
N SER A 130 -8.43 20.10 29.60
CA SER A 130 -7.03 19.87 29.93
C SER A 130 -6.49 18.60 29.27
N ASP A 131 -7.24 17.50 29.32
CA ASP A 131 -6.87 16.22 28.71
C ASP A 131 -6.73 16.35 27.19
N LEU A 132 -7.68 17.04 26.55
CA LEU A 132 -7.61 17.31 25.11
C LEU A 132 -6.36 18.12 24.75
N THR A 133 -6.03 19.13 25.56
CA THR A 133 -4.83 19.94 25.35
C THR A 133 -3.56 19.15 25.55
N GLU A 134 -3.49 18.31 26.59
CA GLU A 134 -2.34 17.47 26.90
C GLU A 134 -2.12 16.41 25.79
N LYS A 135 -3.19 15.71 25.41
CA LYS A 135 -3.10 14.59 24.46
C LYS A 135 -2.88 15.03 23.02
N PHE A 136 -3.43 16.17 22.62
CA PHE A 136 -3.47 16.59 21.22
C PHE A 136 -2.77 17.92 20.94
N GLY A 137 -2.68 18.83 21.92
CA GLY A 137 -2.22 20.21 21.67
C GLY A 137 -3.05 20.88 20.58
N THR A 138 -2.40 21.33 19.49
CA THR A 138 -3.06 21.95 18.33
C THR A 138 -3.53 20.97 17.25
N ARG A 139 -3.34 19.66 17.46
CA ARG A 139 -3.66 18.63 16.45
C ARG A 139 -5.15 18.24 16.41
N MET A 140 -5.90 18.55 17.46
CA MET A 140 -7.35 18.34 17.47
C MET A 140 -8.07 19.63 17.10
N THR A 141 -9.05 19.51 16.22
CA THR A 141 -9.99 20.57 15.84
C THR A 141 -11.41 20.07 16.09
N LYS A 142 -12.08 20.66 17.06
CA LYS A 142 -13.50 20.41 17.26
C LYS A 142 -14.31 21.17 16.21
N LEU A 143 -15.27 20.51 15.60
CA LEU A 143 -16.17 21.05 14.61
C LEU A 143 -17.59 21.04 15.15
N THR A 144 -18.33 22.08 14.85
CA THR A 144 -19.77 22.18 15.14
C THR A 144 -20.55 22.22 13.83
N VAL A 145 -21.75 21.69 13.85
CA VAL A 145 -22.66 21.75 12.70
C VAL A 145 -23.90 22.61 13.04
N PRO A 146 -24.48 23.31 12.07
CA PRO A 146 -25.66 24.08 12.29
C PRO A 146 -26.81 23.20 12.79
N ASN A 147 -27.66 23.78 13.67
CA ASN A 147 -28.87 23.13 14.19
C ASN A 147 -28.70 21.85 15.00
N PHE A 148 -27.48 21.52 15.39
CA PHE A 148 -27.21 20.45 16.34
C PHE A 148 -26.44 21.00 17.55
N THR A 149 -26.89 20.63 18.74
CA THR A 149 -26.21 20.91 20.00
C THR A 149 -26.11 19.61 20.78
N ALA A 150 -24.88 19.19 21.03
CA ALA A 150 -24.66 18.01 21.86
C ALA A 150 -25.21 18.22 23.27
N THR A 151 -25.81 17.17 23.81
CA THR A 151 -26.33 17.15 25.20
C THR A 151 -25.52 16.19 26.08
N SER A 152 -24.26 15.91 25.68
CA SER A 152 -23.32 15.09 26.47
C SER A 152 -23.20 15.61 27.90
N THR A 153 -23.16 14.69 28.86
CA THR A 153 -23.03 15.02 30.29
C THR A 153 -21.59 15.14 30.73
N GLU A 154 -21.35 15.59 31.97
CA GLU A 154 -20.00 15.74 32.55
C GLU A 154 -19.27 14.40 32.72
N SER A 155 -19.96 13.27 32.64
CA SER A 155 -19.38 11.91 32.72
C SER A 155 -19.01 11.33 31.36
N ASP A 156 -19.42 11.97 30.26
CA ASP A 156 -19.21 11.44 28.92
C ASP A 156 -17.80 11.75 28.43
N ASP A 157 -16.93 10.77 28.47
CA ASP A 157 -15.52 10.84 28.06
C ASP A 157 -15.19 9.89 26.88
N HIS A 158 -16.19 9.17 26.36
CA HIS A 158 -16.01 8.11 25.38
C HIS A 158 -15.28 8.58 24.12
N GLY A 159 -15.72 9.66 23.48
CA GLY A 159 -15.07 10.19 22.27
C GLY A 159 -13.64 10.68 22.49
N ILE A 160 -13.35 11.19 23.71
CA ILE A 160 -11.99 11.62 24.07
C ILE A 160 -11.05 10.42 24.16
N ILE A 161 -11.52 9.32 24.77
CA ILE A 161 -10.78 8.07 24.88
C ILE A 161 -10.53 7.47 23.49
N VAL A 162 -11.59 7.37 22.67
CA VAL A 162 -11.51 6.90 21.29
C VAL A 162 -10.48 7.71 20.49
N ALA A 163 -10.54 9.03 20.57
CA ALA A 163 -9.58 9.89 19.89
C ALA A 163 -8.15 9.70 20.43
N ALA A 164 -8.00 9.55 21.77
CA ALA A 164 -6.70 9.33 22.39
C ALA A 164 -6.07 8.01 21.95
N LEU A 165 -6.83 6.93 21.86
CA LEU A 165 -6.36 5.63 21.36
C LEU A 165 -5.98 5.67 19.87
N ALA A 166 -6.70 6.42 19.05
CA ALA A 166 -6.35 6.60 17.64
C ALA A 166 -5.08 7.43 17.45
N ALA A 167 -5.00 8.61 18.13
CA ALA A 167 -4.03 9.66 17.78
C ALA A 167 -3.49 10.49 18.95
N GLY A 168 -3.77 10.11 20.18
CA GLY A 168 -3.23 10.80 21.37
C GLY A 168 -1.70 10.74 21.45
N GLY A 169 -1.09 11.75 22.01
CA GLY A 169 0.37 11.87 22.08
C GLY A 169 1.07 10.79 22.89
N THR A 170 0.38 10.21 23.84
CA THR A 170 0.89 9.15 24.74
C THR A 170 0.37 7.77 24.35
N GLU A 171 -0.94 7.58 24.36
CA GLU A 171 -1.59 6.28 24.15
C GLU A 171 -1.85 5.96 22.68
N GLY A 172 -1.92 6.98 21.81
CA GLY A 172 -2.38 6.85 20.44
C GLY A 172 -1.44 6.08 19.54
N ILE A 173 -2.02 5.35 18.59
CA ILE A 173 -1.29 4.64 17.53
C ILE A 173 -0.65 5.66 16.58
N ALA A 174 -1.42 6.61 16.05
CA ALA A 174 -0.95 7.63 15.10
C ALA A 174 -0.70 8.98 15.79
N LYS A 175 0.28 9.02 16.67
CA LYS A 175 0.56 10.11 17.65
C LYS A 175 0.67 11.52 17.07
N ARG A 176 0.87 11.68 15.77
CA ARG A 176 1.00 12.97 15.09
C ARG A 176 -0.07 13.25 14.04
N SER A 177 -1.08 12.38 13.92
CA SER A 177 -2.23 12.66 13.07
C SER A 177 -3.03 13.87 13.58
N SER A 178 -3.64 14.58 12.67
CA SER A 178 -4.63 15.62 12.99
C SER A 178 -5.99 14.98 13.19
N VAL A 179 -6.67 15.30 14.28
CA VAL A 179 -8.00 14.81 14.60
C VAL A 179 -9.02 15.93 14.37
N TYR A 180 -10.04 15.62 13.60
CA TYR A 180 -11.24 16.47 13.44
C TYR A 180 -12.37 15.75 14.16
N ALA A 181 -12.84 16.33 15.26
CA ALA A 181 -13.82 15.73 16.16
C ALA A 181 -15.15 16.50 16.13
N ILE A 182 -16.24 15.77 16.16
CA ILE A 182 -17.61 16.32 16.30
C ILE A 182 -18.28 15.62 17.47
N ASP A 183 -18.76 16.40 18.42
CA ASP A 183 -19.63 15.90 19.49
C ASP A 183 -21.03 15.70 18.93
N ALA A 184 -21.44 14.45 18.86
CA ALA A 184 -22.76 14.00 18.42
C ALA A 184 -23.58 13.42 19.56
N GLY A 185 -23.15 13.58 20.81
CA GLY A 185 -23.79 13.00 21.97
C GLY A 185 -25.20 13.54 22.20
N ASN A 186 -26.19 12.64 22.26
CA ASN A 186 -27.54 12.90 22.70
C ASN A 186 -27.81 12.13 23.98
N HIS A 187 -28.05 12.86 25.07
CA HIS A 187 -28.29 12.28 26.39
C HIS A 187 -29.77 11.96 26.56
N THR A 188 -30.04 10.69 26.84
CA THR A 188 -31.39 10.15 27.10
C THR A 188 -31.44 9.50 28.48
N SER A 189 -32.57 8.89 28.86
CA SER A 189 -32.73 8.25 30.17
C SER A 189 -31.90 6.98 30.37
N ASP A 190 -31.39 6.40 29.28
CA ASP A 190 -30.58 5.17 29.24
C ASP A 190 -29.09 5.44 28.93
N GLY A 191 -28.72 6.72 28.83
CA GLY A 191 -27.33 7.14 28.63
C GLY A 191 -27.15 8.16 27.51
N THR A 192 -25.90 8.42 27.17
CA THR A 192 -25.54 9.30 26.05
C THR A 192 -25.11 8.45 24.86
N HIS A 193 -25.79 8.65 23.73
CA HIS A 193 -25.54 7.94 22.49
C HIS A 193 -25.12 8.93 21.38
N PRO A 194 -24.14 8.63 20.54
CA PRO A 194 -23.85 9.43 19.37
C PRO A 194 -24.99 9.34 18.34
N GLU A 195 -25.49 10.48 17.90
CA GLU A 195 -26.48 10.61 16.82
C GLU A 195 -25.86 11.30 15.61
N PRO A 196 -25.18 10.57 14.72
CA PRO A 196 -24.50 11.15 13.58
C PRO A 196 -25.48 11.64 12.52
N SER A 197 -25.22 12.82 11.97
CA SER A 197 -25.97 13.37 10.85
C SER A 197 -25.12 13.49 9.59
N LEU A 198 -25.76 13.62 8.43
CA LEU A 198 -25.07 13.83 7.16
C LEU A 198 -24.21 15.11 7.18
N GLU A 199 -24.70 16.17 7.82
CA GLU A 199 -23.98 17.45 7.93
C GLU A 199 -22.66 17.29 8.70
N MET A 200 -22.61 16.40 9.71
CA MET A 200 -21.39 16.09 10.46
C MET A 200 -20.34 15.45 9.56
N TYR A 201 -20.73 14.46 8.77
CA TYR A 201 -19.84 13.81 7.81
C TYR A 201 -19.38 14.79 6.71
N GLN A 202 -20.28 15.66 6.22
CA GLN A 202 -19.93 16.70 5.25
C GLN A 202 -18.94 17.71 5.83
N ALA A 203 -19.08 18.08 7.11
CA ALA A 203 -18.13 18.95 7.80
C ALA A 203 -16.73 18.32 7.89
N LEU A 204 -16.63 17.03 8.20
CA LEU A 204 -15.37 16.28 8.21
C LEU A 204 -14.76 16.18 6.79
N LYS A 205 -15.55 15.83 5.79
CA LYS A 205 -15.16 15.80 4.37
C LYS A 205 -14.57 17.14 3.93
N ASN A 206 -15.22 18.27 4.28
CA ASN A 206 -14.76 19.61 3.94
C ASN A 206 -13.41 19.98 4.59
N LYS A 207 -12.99 19.27 5.64
CA LYS A 207 -11.64 19.37 6.21
C LYS A 207 -10.62 18.46 5.52
N GLY A 208 -11.06 17.68 4.54
CA GLY A 208 -10.22 16.72 3.82
C GLY A 208 -9.90 15.47 4.66
N VAL A 209 -10.81 15.08 5.53
CA VAL A 209 -10.77 13.78 6.22
C VAL A 209 -11.02 12.68 5.19
N THR A 210 -10.24 11.61 5.27
CA THR A 210 -10.42 10.40 4.44
C THR A 210 -10.37 9.11 5.24
N ILE A 211 -10.12 9.20 6.55
CA ILE A 211 -10.15 8.05 7.47
C ILE A 211 -11.12 8.42 8.60
N TYR A 212 -12.19 7.66 8.71
CA TYR A 212 -13.27 7.89 9.67
C TYR A 212 -13.30 6.79 10.70
N ASN A 213 -13.22 7.14 11.99
CA ASN A 213 -13.43 6.23 13.11
C ASN A 213 -14.89 6.29 13.55
N GLN A 214 -15.53 5.15 13.68
CA GLN A 214 -16.93 5.00 14.03
C GLN A 214 -17.04 4.03 15.21
N SER A 215 -16.95 4.57 16.42
CA SER A 215 -17.00 3.78 17.66
C SER A 215 -18.41 3.72 18.25
N PHE A 216 -19.41 3.62 17.39
CA PHE A 216 -20.83 3.51 17.72
C PHE A 216 -21.55 2.62 16.71
N GLY A 217 -22.78 2.26 16.99
CA GLY A 217 -23.70 1.51 16.13
C GLY A 217 -25.04 1.35 16.82
N ILE A 218 -26.03 0.85 16.11
CA ILE A 218 -27.34 0.50 16.70
C ILE A 218 -27.25 -0.87 17.39
N ASP A 219 -28.12 -1.09 18.37
CA ASP A 219 -28.21 -2.36 19.12
C ASP A 219 -28.87 -3.51 18.33
N SER A 220 -28.81 -3.45 17.01
CA SER A 220 -29.36 -4.48 16.13
C SER A 220 -28.29 -4.99 15.18
N VAL A 221 -28.25 -6.30 15.01
CA VAL A 221 -27.28 -6.93 14.15
C VAL A 221 -27.70 -6.88 12.68
N VAL A 222 -26.73 -6.92 11.77
CA VAL A 222 -26.95 -6.77 10.33
C VAL A 222 -27.98 -7.75 9.76
N THR A 223 -28.09 -8.97 10.30
CA THR A 223 -29.04 -10.00 9.83
C THR A 223 -30.48 -9.77 10.26
N ASP A 224 -30.76 -8.82 11.14
CA ASP A 224 -32.12 -8.42 11.49
C ASP A 224 -32.78 -7.60 10.37
N PHE A 225 -31.98 -7.16 9.41
CA PHE A 225 -32.41 -6.31 8.30
C PHE A 225 -32.50 -7.09 6.97
N ASN A 226 -33.20 -6.48 6.02
CA ASN A 226 -33.39 -7.04 4.68
C ASN A 226 -33.35 -5.97 3.59
N THR A 227 -33.44 -6.39 2.32
CA THR A 227 -33.41 -5.51 1.14
C THR A 227 -34.78 -5.08 0.64
N SER A 228 -35.89 -5.50 1.29
CA SER A 228 -37.23 -5.14 0.87
C SER A 228 -37.61 -3.73 1.32
N ARG A 229 -37.71 -2.82 0.38
CA ARG A 229 -38.05 -1.40 0.65
C ARG A 229 -39.40 -1.18 1.31
N THR A 230 -40.29 -2.17 1.28
CA THR A 230 -41.62 -2.12 1.92
C THR A 230 -41.59 -2.73 3.33
N SER A 231 -40.48 -3.33 3.74
CA SER A 231 -40.31 -3.90 5.07
C SER A 231 -39.95 -2.83 6.08
N THR A 232 -40.47 -2.94 7.30
CA THR A 232 -40.03 -2.13 8.45
C THR A 232 -38.57 -2.40 8.82
N HIS A 233 -38.03 -3.56 8.43
CA HIS A 233 -36.64 -3.95 8.61
C HIS A 233 -35.79 -3.72 7.37
N TYR A 234 -36.14 -2.77 6.50
CA TYR A 234 -35.30 -2.39 5.38
C TYR A 234 -34.09 -1.61 5.89
N TYR A 235 -32.86 -2.13 5.64
CA TYR A 235 -31.63 -1.49 6.10
C TYR A 235 -31.50 -0.02 5.70
N GLY A 236 -31.99 0.33 4.50
CA GLY A 236 -31.92 1.70 3.99
C GLY A 236 -32.85 2.70 4.71
N HIS A 237 -33.86 2.23 5.45
CA HIS A 237 -34.65 3.10 6.34
C HIS A 237 -33.85 3.45 7.61
N GLN A 238 -33.07 2.51 8.11
CA GLN A 238 -32.27 2.72 9.32
C GLN A 238 -31.07 3.63 9.06
N ILE A 239 -30.37 3.41 7.96
CA ILE A 239 -29.19 4.22 7.58
C ILE A 239 -29.59 5.59 7.01
N GLY A 240 -30.71 5.67 6.32
CA GLY A 240 -31.10 6.85 5.53
C GLY A 240 -30.49 6.85 4.13
N SER A 241 -31.31 7.25 3.13
CA SER A 241 -30.90 7.24 1.72
C SER A 241 -29.70 8.15 1.45
N ASP A 242 -29.72 9.36 1.99
CA ASP A 242 -28.72 10.39 1.73
C ASP A 242 -27.37 10.05 2.41
N MET A 243 -27.44 9.44 3.61
CA MET A 243 -26.28 8.94 4.31
C MET A 243 -25.64 7.76 3.55
N LEU A 244 -26.45 6.86 3.03
CA LEU A 244 -25.98 5.73 2.25
C LEU A 244 -25.30 6.18 0.93
N GLU A 245 -25.87 7.16 0.26
CA GLU A 245 -25.26 7.81 -0.92
C GLU A 245 -23.92 8.45 -0.54
N PHE A 246 -23.87 9.18 0.57
CA PHE A 246 -22.64 9.78 1.07
C PHE A 246 -21.54 8.72 1.31
N TYR A 247 -21.86 7.63 1.98
CA TYR A 247 -20.89 6.54 2.21
C TYR A 247 -20.37 5.95 0.90
N LYS A 248 -21.24 5.71 -0.07
CA LYS A 248 -20.85 5.20 -1.40
C LYS A 248 -19.92 6.17 -2.13
N ASP A 249 -20.25 7.45 -2.12
CA ASP A 249 -19.45 8.48 -2.76
C ASP A 249 -18.07 8.60 -2.10
N GLU A 250 -18.02 8.65 -0.76
CA GLU A 250 -16.76 8.75 -0.04
C GLU A 250 -15.87 7.53 -0.25
N VAL A 251 -16.42 6.34 -0.19
CA VAL A 251 -15.66 5.10 -0.47
C VAL A 251 -15.15 5.08 -1.92
N ASN A 252 -15.95 5.51 -2.88
CA ASN A 252 -15.51 5.61 -4.28
C ASN A 252 -14.42 6.68 -4.47
N ASN A 253 -14.41 7.72 -3.64
CA ASN A 253 -13.38 8.77 -3.62
C ASN A 253 -12.15 8.41 -2.77
N GLY A 254 -12.08 7.18 -2.24
CA GLY A 254 -10.91 6.65 -1.54
C GLY A 254 -10.91 6.89 -0.04
N SER A 255 -12.08 7.13 0.57
CA SER A 255 -12.23 7.22 2.03
C SER A 255 -12.40 5.85 2.68
N LEU A 256 -11.89 5.71 3.90
CA LEU A 256 -11.95 4.51 4.74
C LEU A 256 -12.81 4.76 5.97
N PHE A 257 -13.81 3.90 6.19
CA PHE A 257 -14.63 3.87 7.38
C PHE A 257 -14.27 2.65 8.24
N VAL A 258 -13.97 2.89 9.51
CA VAL A 258 -13.57 1.87 10.48
C VAL A 258 -14.65 1.81 11.57
N TRP A 259 -15.38 0.71 11.62
CA TRP A 259 -16.55 0.54 12.47
C TRP A 259 -16.33 -0.44 13.61
N ALA A 260 -16.81 -0.11 14.78
CA ALA A 260 -16.95 -1.01 15.90
C ALA A 260 -18.00 -2.11 15.57
N ALA A 261 -17.67 -3.37 15.85
CA ALA A 261 -18.55 -4.50 15.52
C ALA A 261 -19.78 -4.65 16.45
N GLY A 262 -19.73 -4.03 17.62
CA GLY A 262 -20.71 -4.20 18.70
C GLY A 262 -20.08 -4.82 19.94
N ASN A 263 -20.85 -4.85 21.04
CA ASN A 263 -20.35 -5.25 22.36
C ASN A 263 -21.15 -6.36 23.04
N ASP A 264 -22.14 -6.94 22.36
CA ASP A 264 -22.90 -8.04 22.93
C ASP A 264 -22.23 -9.40 22.63
N SER A 265 -21.79 -10.07 23.66
CA SER A 265 -21.16 -11.39 23.55
C SER A 265 -22.16 -12.52 23.20
N SER A 266 -23.45 -12.25 23.21
CA SER A 266 -24.49 -13.18 22.74
C SER A 266 -24.79 -13.04 21.25
N ASP A 267 -24.34 -11.97 20.62
CA ASP A 267 -24.45 -11.76 19.17
C ASP A 267 -23.67 -12.82 18.40
N THR A 268 -24.17 -13.12 17.21
CA THR A 268 -23.48 -13.95 16.21
C THR A 268 -23.07 -13.18 14.97
N GLN A 269 -23.35 -11.89 14.94
CA GLN A 269 -23.18 -10.97 13.82
C GLN A 269 -22.73 -9.58 14.33
N PRO A 270 -22.12 -8.78 13.51
CA PRO A 270 -21.84 -7.39 13.84
C PRO A 270 -23.09 -6.52 13.73
N THR A 271 -22.99 -5.28 14.22
CA THR A 271 -24.02 -4.24 14.03
C THR A 271 -24.35 -4.02 12.55
N LEU A 272 -25.49 -3.39 12.27
CA LEU A 272 -25.89 -3.07 10.90
C LEU A 272 -24.80 -2.28 10.18
N GLU A 273 -24.23 -1.27 10.83
CA GLU A 273 -23.23 -0.38 10.24
C GLU A 273 -21.92 -1.12 9.92
N GLY A 274 -21.39 -1.91 10.86
CA GLY A 274 -20.21 -2.74 10.63
C GLY A 274 -20.45 -3.77 9.52
N GLY A 275 -21.67 -4.30 9.44
CA GLY A 275 -22.13 -5.27 8.46
C GLY A 275 -22.63 -4.70 7.13
N LEU A 276 -22.75 -3.37 6.97
CA LEU A 276 -23.44 -2.72 5.84
C LEU A 276 -22.99 -3.18 4.43
N PRO A 277 -21.71 -3.52 4.17
CA PRO A 277 -21.29 -4.08 2.87
C PRO A 277 -21.92 -5.45 2.52
N PHE A 278 -22.64 -6.08 3.44
CA PHE A 278 -23.47 -7.26 3.15
C PHE A 278 -24.61 -6.92 2.19
N PHE A 279 -25.22 -5.74 2.36
CA PHE A 279 -26.26 -5.20 1.49
C PHE A 279 -25.70 -4.36 0.34
N GLU A 280 -24.68 -3.54 0.62
CA GLU A 280 -24.07 -2.57 -0.31
C GLU A 280 -22.62 -2.95 -0.63
N THR A 281 -22.45 -3.87 -1.55
CA THR A 281 -21.14 -4.47 -1.86
C THR A 281 -20.09 -3.46 -2.34
N SER A 282 -20.50 -2.32 -2.90
CA SER A 282 -19.61 -1.22 -3.29
C SER A 282 -18.82 -0.63 -2.13
N LEU A 283 -19.37 -0.69 -0.91
CA LEU A 283 -18.71 -0.20 0.30
C LEU A 283 -17.50 -1.05 0.72
N LYS A 284 -17.41 -2.31 0.26
CA LYS A 284 -16.27 -3.19 0.60
C LYS A 284 -14.90 -2.57 0.33
N LYS A 285 -14.80 -1.64 -0.62
CA LYS A 285 -13.53 -0.99 -0.97
C LYS A 285 -12.95 -0.13 0.16
N GLY A 286 -13.78 0.47 0.97
CA GLY A 286 -13.37 1.42 2.01
C GLY A 286 -14.05 1.15 3.36
N TRP A 287 -14.32 -0.10 3.71
CA TRP A 287 -15.02 -0.47 4.93
C TRP A 287 -14.25 -1.51 5.74
N LEU A 288 -14.10 -1.25 7.02
CA LEU A 288 -13.57 -2.20 8.00
C LEU A 288 -14.53 -2.32 9.16
N ASN A 289 -14.85 -3.56 9.51
CA ASN A 289 -15.52 -3.92 10.75
C ASN A 289 -14.47 -4.40 11.75
N VAL A 290 -14.55 -4.00 13.01
CA VAL A 290 -13.55 -4.30 14.03
C VAL A 290 -14.16 -5.03 15.21
N VAL A 291 -13.81 -6.30 15.33
CA VAL A 291 -14.15 -7.14 16.48
C VAL A 291 -13.20 -6.85 17.64
N ALA A 292 -13.72 -6.72 18.84
CA ALA A 292 -12.91 -6.53 20.03
C ALA A 292 -12.60 -7.86 20.74
N LEU A 293 -11.35 -8.02 21.13
CA LEU A 293 -10.97 -8.99 22.17
C LEU A 293 -10.98 -8.31 23.53
N THR A 294 -11.82 -8.78 24.43
CA THR A 294 -11.95 -8.22 25.78
C THR A 294 -11.98 -9.29 26.85
N SER A 295 -11.60 -8.92 28.07
CA SER A 295 -11.86 -9.70 29.24
C SER A 295 -13.35 -9.57 29.61
N ARG A 296 -14.03 -10.68 29.86
CA ARG A 296 -15.43 -10.66 30.32
C ARG A 296 -15.59 -10.22 31.78
N GLU A 297 -14.51 -10.22 32.55
CA GLU A 297 -14.51 -9.84 33.95
C GLU A 297 -13.89 -8.42 34.07
N GLU A 298 -14.67 -7.44 34.52
CA GLU A 298 -14.16 -6.06 34.76
C GLU A 298 -12.92 -6.03 35.66
N SER A 299 -12.83 -6.98 36.63
CA SER A 299 -11.66 -7.13 37.50
C SER A 299 -10.36 -7.51 36.75
N ARG A 300 -10.46 -7.96 35.50
CA ARG A 300 -9.34 -8.39 34.66
C ARG A 300 -9.06 -7.44 33.49
N LEU A 301 -9.84 -6.39 33.34
CA LEU A 301 -9.57 -5.37 32.33
C LEU A 301 -8.14 -4.83 32.53
N GLY A 302 -7.35 -4.91 31.47
CA GLY A 302 -5.92 -4.54 31.51
C GLY A 302 -4.99 -5.60 32.08
N ASP A 303 -5.48 -6.84 32.36
CA ASP A 303 -4.61 -7.97 32.63
C ASP A 303 -3.74 -8.29 31.40
N THR A 304 -2.52 -8.75 31.66
CA THR A 304 -1.58 -9.17 30.61
C THR A 304 -1.75 -10.64 30.22
N ASP A 305 -2.63 -11.36 30.89
CA ASP A 305 -2.96 -12.75 30.58
C ASP A 305 -4.07 -12.83 29.53
N TRP A 306 -3.66 -12.90 28.29
CA TRP A 306 -4.51 -12.98 27.10
C TRP A 306 -5.30 -14.29 26.98
N SER A 307 -5.03 -15.28 27.82
CA SER A 307 -5.74 -16.56 27.81
C SER A 307 -7.23 -16.44 28.08
N ASN A 308 -7.66 -15.31 28.63
CA ASN A 308 -9.04 -15.05 29.04
C ASN A 308 -9.79 -14.08 28.11
N LEU A 309 -9.15 -13.57 27.06
CA LEU A 309 -9.81 -12.67 26.11
C LEU A 309 -10.79 -13.44 25.22
N THR A 310 -11.96 -12.85 25.04
CA THR A 310 -13.02 -13.39 24.19
C THR A 310 -13.51 -12.30 23.23
N PRO A 311 -13.97 -12.68 22.02
CA PRO A 311 -14.55 -11.71 21.10
C PRO A 311 -15.91 -11.22 21.60
N LEU A 312 -16.19 -9.95 21.36
CA LEU A 312 -17.53 -9.35 21.42
C LEU A 312 -18.08 -9.27 20.00
N SER A 313 -19.42 -9.37 19.83
CA SER A 313 -20.13 -9.28 18.54
C SER A 313 -19.26 -9.72 17.34
N PRO A 314 -19.23 -11.01 17.02
CA PRO A 314 -18.26 -11.60 16.09
C PRO A 314 -18.44 -11.10 14.63
N ALA A 315 -17.49 -11.43 13.78
CA ALA A 315 -17.45 -10.98 12.38
C ALA A 315 -18.67 -11.41 11.54
N GLY A 316 -19.21 -12.60 11.78
CA GLY A 316 -20.39 -13.12 11.10
C GLY A 316 -20.33 -13.01 9.58
N VAL A 317 -21.35 -12.40 8.98
CA VAL A 317 -21.42 -12.14 7.52
C VAL A 317 -20.38 -11.12 7.05
N ALA A 318 -19.82 -10.31 7.95
CA ALA A 318 -18.82 -9.29 7.66
C ALA A 318 -17.38 -9.83 7.63
N ARG A 319 -17.15 -11.13 7.83
CA ARG A 319 -15.81 -11.72 7.97
C ARG A 319 -14.78 -11.27 6.90
N MET A 320 -15.24 -11.00 5.66
CA MET A 320 -14.35 -10.62 4.56
C MET A 320 -13.81 -9.18 4.64
N TRP A 321 -14.37 -8.34 5.50
CA TRP A 321 -13.91 -6.97 5.77
C TRP A 321 -13.75 -6.72 7.27
N THR A 322 -13.56 -7.78 8.04
CA THR A 322 -13.35 -7.72 9.49
C THR A 322 -11.91 -8.00 9.87
N VAL A 323 -11.39 -7.18 10.77
CA VAL A 323 -10.16 -7.42 11.53
C VAL A 323 -10.52 -7.41 13.01
N THR A 324 -9.81 -8.19 13.81
CA THR A 324 -9.93 -8.20 15.27
C THR A 324 -8.84 -7.32 15.87
N ALA A 325 -9.16 -6.56 16.91
CA ALA A 325 -8.16 -5.82 17.69
C ALA A 325 -8.46 -5.95 19.19
N VAL A 326 -7.49 -5.60 20.01
CA VAL A 326 -7.66 -5.67 21.47
C VAL A 326 -8.57 -4.54 21.93
N GLY A 327 -9.69 -4.90 22.54
CA GLY A 327 -10.65 -3.97 23.09
C GLY A 327 -10.28 -3.46 24.49
N ASP A 328 -9.61 -4.28 25.29
CA ASP A 328 -9.18 -3.89 26.64
C ASP A 328 -8.03 -2.89 26.55
N GLN A 329 -8.29 -1.64 26.94
CA GLN A 329 -7.32 -0.56 26.87
C GLN A 329 -7.14 0.13 28.21
N THR A 330 -5.91 0.56 28.47
CA THR A 330 -5.59 1.45 29.61
C THR A 330 -5.39 2.86 29.07
N PHE A 331 -6.03 3.82 29.67
CA PHE A 331 -5.95 5.23 29.30
C PHE A 331 -5.93 6.13 30.53
N THR A 332 -5.40 7.33 30.37
CA THR A 332 -5.33 8.32 31.45
C THR A 332 -6.29 9.46 31.17
N ILE A 333 -7.22 9.70 32.10
CA ILE A 333 -8.16 10.82 32.09
C ILE A 333 -8.08 11.55 33.41
N ARG A 334 -7.98 12.89 33.40
CA ARG A 334 -7.83 13.75 34.60
C ARG A 334 -6.71 13.28 35.53
N GLY A 335 -5.58 12.83 34.93
CA GLY A 335 -4.43 12.33 35.67
C GLY A 335 -4.67 10.99 36.39
N ARG A 336 -5.74 10.28 36.11
CA ARG A 336 -6.04 8.95 36.68
C ARG A 336 -6.04 7.89 35.58
N ASN A 337 -5.50 6.73 35.90
CA ASN A 337 -5.52 5.59 34.99
C ASN A 337 -6.86 4.86 35.11
N PHE A 338 -7.45 4.60 33.98
CA PHE A 338 -8.66 3.81 33.82
C PHE A 338 -8.38 2.62 32.90
N VAL A 339 -9.19 1.61 33.03
CA VAL A 339 -9.22 0.47 32.11
C VAL A 339 -10.64 0.35 31.61
N GLY A 340 -10.78 0.21 30.29
CA GLY A 340 -12.07 0.01 29.63
C GLY A 340 -11.95 -1.02 28.53
N GLY A 341 -13.07 -1.64 28.17
CA GLY A 341 -13.11 -2.69 27.16
C GLY A 341 -14.28 -2.49 26.20
N GLY A 342 -14.08 -2.89 24.95
CA GLY A 342 -15.13 -2.86 23.93
C GLY A 342 -14.62 -2.63 22.51
N SER A 343 -15.50 -2.87 21.54
CA SER A 343 -15.21 -2.63 20.13
C SER A 343 -14.99 -1.16 19.81
N SER A 344 -15.56 -0.27 20.63
CA SER A 344 -15.31 1.18 20.57
C SER A 344 -13.85 1.55 20.82
N PHE A 345 -13.10 0.73 21.58
CA PHE A 345 -11.69 0.94 21.87
C PHE A 345 -10.76 0.11 20.96
N ALA A 346 -11.29 -0.92 20.31
CA ALA A 346 -10.60 -1.68 19.29
C ALA A 346 -10.53 -0.93 17.94
N ALA A 347 -11.62 -0.31 17.52
CA ALA A 347 -11.72 0.42 16.25
C ALA A 347 -10.68 1.55 16.10
N PRO A 348 -10.41 2.40 17.10
CA PRO A 348 -9.40 3.45 16.99
C PRO A 348 -7.96 2.92 16.81
N LEU A 349 -7.63 1.70 17.25
CA LEU A 349 -6.33 1.10 16.99
C LEU A 349 -6.16 0.80 15.49
N VAL A 350 -7.22 0.30 14.85
CA VAL A 350 -7.27 0.05 13.40
C VAL A 350 -7.22 1.37 12.62
N THR A 351 -7.96 2.38 13.09
CA THR A 351 -7.96 3.74 12.52
C THR A 351 -6.56 4.37 12.57
N GLY A 352 -5.89 4.29 13.71
CA GLY A 352 -4.51 4.76 13.87
C GLY A 352 -3.54 3.99 12.95
N THR A 353 -3.69 2.67 12.84
CA THR A 353 -2.89 1.85 11.92
C THR A 353 -3.08 2.28 10.46
N ALA A 354 -4.32 2.54 10.04
CA ALA A 354 -4.62 3.07 8.72
C ALA A 354 -3.92 4.41 8.48
N ALA A 355 -3.88 5.27 9.48
CA ALA A 355 -3.18 6.56 9.40
C ALA A 355 -1.66 6.40 9.29
N LEU A 356 -1.06 5.45 10.00
CA LEU A 356 0.38 5.13 9.87
C LEU A 356 0.70 4.61 8.45
N ILE A 357 -0.13 3.72 7.90
CA ILE A 357 0.02 3.21 6.53
C ILE A 357 -0.08 4.37 5.54
N LYS A 358 -1.04 5.28 5.72
CA LYS A 358 -1.25 6.44 4.84
C LYS A 358 -0.09 7.42 4.87
N GLU A 359 0.56 7.64 6.02
CA GLU A 359 1.80 8.42 6.09
C GLU A 359 2.93 7.75 5.32
N LYS A 360 3.13 6.45 5.54
CA LYS A 360 4.21 5.68 4.91
C LYS A 360 4.03 5.52 3.40
N TYR A 361 2.80 5.34 2.96
CA TYR A 361 2.40 5.12 1.57
C TYR A 361 1.30 6.12 1.17
N PRO A 362 1.64 7.42 0.99
CA PRO A 362 0.62 8.47 0.81
C PRO A 362 -0.23 8.32 -0.46
N TRP A 363 0.23 7.53 -1.41
CA TRP A 363 -0.48 7.20 -2.64
C TRP A 363 -1.52 6.07 -2.49
N MET A 364 -1.48 5.29 -1.40
CA MET A 364 -2.48 4.24 -1.17
C MET A 364 -3.87 4.86 -0.96
N ASP A 365 -4.84 4.31 -1.68
CA ASP A 365 -6.26 4.57 -1.43
C ASP A 365 -6.79 3.70 -0.28
N ALA A 366 -8.05 3.92 0.10
CA ALA A 366 -8.69 3.15 1.16
C ALA A 366 -8.71 1.64 0.87
N SER A 367 -8.89 1.26 -0.40
CA SER A 367 -8.93 -0.15 -0.79
C SER A 367 -7.61 -0.87 -0.50
N LEU A 368 -6.49 -0.23 -0.85
CA LEU A 368 -5.17 -0.84 -0.63
C LEU A 368 -4.75 -0.78 0.85
N ILE A 369 -5.12 0.30 1.58
CA ILE A 369 -4.93 0.36 3.05
C ILE A 369 -5.71 -0.77 3.73
N ARG A 370 -6.99 -0.95 3.38
CA ARG A 370 -7.82 -2.05 3.88
C ARG A 370 -7.21 -3.42 3.57
N GLN A 371 -6.81 -3.65 2.32
CA GLN A 371 -6.15 -4.90 1.92
C GLN A 371 -4.87 -5.14 2.73
N THR A 372 -4.09 -4.09 2.97
CA THR A 372 -2.86 -4.16 3.77
C THR A 372 -3.18 -4.58 5.20
N ILE A 373 -4.13 -3.93 5.86
CA ILE A 373 -4.53 -4.27 7.24
C ILE A 373 -5.02 -5.72 7.33
N LEU A 374 -5.96 -6.11 6.45
CA LEU A 374 -6.57 -7.44 6.48
C LEU A 374 -5.56 -8.55 6.13
N SER A 375 -4.75 -8.37 5.08
CA SER A 375 -3.79 -9.39 4.63
C SER A 375 -2.63 -9.61 5.59
N THR A 376 -2.36 -8.65 6.45
CA THR A 376 -1.25 -8.71 7.41
C THR A 376 -1.68 -9.10 8.82
N ALA A 377 -2.98 -9.22 9.07
CA ALA A 377 -3.50 -9.68 10.34
C ALA A 377 -2.90 -11.04 10.72
N THR A 378 -2.69 -11.24 12.01
CA THR A 378 -2.25 -12.54 12.56
C THR A 378 -3.44 -13.46 12.63
N ASP A 379 -3.39 -14.58 11.92
CA ASP A 379 -4.46 -15.58 11.87
C ASP A 379 -4.69 -16.18 13.25
N ILE A 380 -5.91 -16.05 13.77
CA ILE A 380 -6.36 -16.58 15.06
C ILE A 380 -7.72 -17.25 14.89
N GLY A 381 -8.04 -18.22 15.74
CA GLY A 381 -9.26 -18.98 15.61
C GLY A 381 -9.14 -20.10 14.60
N GLU A 382 -10.13 -20.27 13.74
CA GLU A 382 -10.08 -21.23 12.63
C GLU A 382 -9.12 -20.70 11.55
N ARG A 383 -8.39 -21.60 10.93
CA ARG A 383 -7.37 -21.23 9.94
C ARG A 383 -7.98 -20.48 8.75
N GLY A 384 -7.45 -19.29 8.47
CA GLY A 384 -7.89 -18.39 7.41
C GLY A 384 -9.01 -17.48 7.89
N VAL A 385 -9.82 -16.97 6.97
CA VAL A 385 -10.89 -16.03 7.31
C VAL A 385 -12.08 -16.77 7.93
N ASP A 386 -12.38 -16.46 9.17
CA ASP A 386 -13.47 -17.12 9.91
C ASP A 386 -14.58 -16.15 10.34
N SER A 387 -15.70 -16.70 10.82
CA SER A 387 -16.89 -15.93 11.22
C SER A 387 -16.78 -15.28 12.60
N VAL A 388 -15.73 -15.55 13.36
CA VAL A 388 -15.51 -14.99 14.70
C VAL A 388 -14.57 -13.81 14.61
N TYR A 389 -13.37 -14.01 14.05
CA TYR A 389 -12.27 -13.05 14.08
C TYR A 389 -12.02 -12.36 12.73
N GLY A 390 -12.75 -12.72 11.68
CA GLY A 390 -12.51 -12.22 10.32
C GLY A 390 -11.16 -12.69 9.81
N TRP A 391 -10.26 -11.74 9.45
CA TRP A 391 -8.90 -12.02 8.99
C TRP A 391 -7.91 -12.28 10.12
N GLY A 392 -8.34 -12.11 11.39
CA GLY A 392 -7.51 -12.32 12.56
C GLY A 392 -7.12 -11.02 13.26
N LEU A 393 -6.10 -11.10 14.11
CA LEU A 393 -5.66 -10.04 15.00
C LEU A 393 -4.80 -9.01 14.28
N LEU A 394 -5.09 -7.73 14.47
CA LEU A 394 -4.34 -6.59 13.92
C LEU A 394 -2.83 -6.72 14.19
N ASN A 395 -2.04 -6.58 13.14
CA ASN A 395 -0.58 -6.61 13.20
C ASN A 395 0.02 -5.36 12.55
N ILE A 396 0.32 -4.35 13.35
CA ILE A 396 0.76 -3.04 12.90
C ILE A 396 2.13 -3.11 12.20
N ASP A 397 3.10 -3.81 12.80
CA ASP A 397 4.45 -3.91 12.26
C ASP A 397 4.48 -4.60 10.90
N LYS A 398 3.65 -5.63 10.72
CA LYS A 398 3.52 -6.31 9.44
C LYS A 398 2.79 -5.43 8.43
N ALA A 399 1.74 -4.71 8.84
CA ALA A 399 1.01 -3.79 7.97
C ALA A 399 1.90 -2.64 7.45
N LEU A 400 2.81 -2.14 8.27
CA LEU A 400 3.78 -1.11 7.87
C LEU A 400 4.81 -1.62 6.84
N LYS A 401 4.93 -2.91 6.62
CA LYS A 401 5.79 -3.51 5.58
C LYS A 401 5.09 -3.69 4.22
N GLY A 402 3.83 -3.25 4.10
CA GLY A 402 2.99 -3.44 2.92
C GLY A 402 2.11 -4.68 3.01
N PRO A 403 1.28 -4.97 2.00
CA PRO A 403 0.42 -6.16 1.99
C PRO A 403 1.24 -7.45 2.00
N SER A 404 0.66 -8.54 2.53
CA SER A 404 1.28 -9.88 2.50
C SER A 404 0.47 -10.92 1.71
N LEU A 405 -0.68 -10.51 1.17
CA LEU A 405 -1.52 -11.38 0.36
C LEU A 405 -2.14 -10.57 -0.79
N PHE A 406 -1.94 -11.04 -2.02
CA PHE A 406 -2.68 -10.57 -3.19
C PHE A 406 -3.78 -11.59 -3.48
N ASP A 407 -4.97 -11.31 -2.97
CA ASP A 407 -6.13 -12.17 -3.06
C ASP A 407 -7.25 -11.48 -3.83
N SER A 408 -7.91 -12.20 -4.74
CA SER A 408 -8.92 -11.65 -5.63
C SER A 408 -10.20 -11.19 -4.91
N GLN A 409 -10.53 -11.80 -3.77
CA GLN A 409 -11.67 -11.38 -2.95
C GLN A 409 -11.32 -10.13 -2.14
N LEU A 410 -10.08 -10.01 -1.66
CA LEU A 410 -9.57 -8.80 -1.00
C LEU A 410 -9.45 -7.64 -1.97
N ALA A 411 -8.87 -7.89 -3.14
CA ALA A 411 -8.69 -6.90 -4.19
C ALA A 411 -10.02 -6.48 -4.85
N LEU A 412 -11.07 -7.26 -4.65
CA LEU A 412 -12.37 -7.13 -5.32
C LEU A 412 -12.23 -7.18 -6.85
N GLY A 413 -11.28 -7.97 -7.33
CA GLY A 413 -10.93 -8.10 -8.74
C GLY A 413 -9.75 -9.07 -8.96
N PRO A 414 -9.36 -9.31 -10.22
CA PRO A 414 -8.32 -10.29 -10.55
C PRO A 414 -6.92 -9.85 -10.14
N SER A 415 -6.70 -8.56 -9.88
CA SER A 415 -5.38 -8.00 -9.57
C SER A 415 -5.46 -6.93 -8.50
N VAL A 416 -4.40 -6.81 -7.71
CA VAL A 416 -4.15 -5.69 -6.82
C VAL A 416 -3.60 -4.52 -7.64
N VAL A 417 -4.21 -3.35 -7.53
CA VAL A 417 -3.79 -2.15 -8.26
C VAL A 417 -2.90 -1.30 -7.37
N VAL A 418 -1.65 -1.09 -7.82
CA VAL A 418 -0.66 -0.25 -7.17
C VAL A 418 -0.34 0.93 -8.08
N ASN A 419 -0.87 2.11 -7.74
CA ASN A 419 -0.67 3.33 -8.52
C ASN A 419 0.23 4.31 -7.77
N ILE A 420 1.52 4.34 -8.11
CA ILE A 420 2.52 5.21 -7.49
C ILE A 420 2.83 6.37 -8.43
N PRO A 421 2.31 7.58 -8.18
CA PRO A 421 2.54 8.71 -9.09
C PRO A 421 4.00 9.15 -9.14
N SER A 422 4.73 9.07 -8.01
CA SER A 422 6.16 9.43 -7.92
C SER A 422 6.79 8.85 -6.66
N GLY A 423 8.13 8.87 -6.58
CA GLY A 423 8.88 8.38 -5.42
C GLY A 423 9.17 6.88 -5.49
N VAL A 424 9.82 6.38 -4.44
CA VAL A 424 10.25 4.98 -4.29
C VAL A 424 9.66 4.41 -3.02
N TYR A 425 8.98 3.29 -3.13
CA TYR A 425 8.32 2.62 -2.01
C TYR A 425 8.61 1.13 -1.99
N THR A 426 8.74 0.58 -0.80
CA THR A 426 9.09 -0.85 -0.62
C THR A 426 7.99 -1.59 0.10
N PHE A 427 7.56 -2.72 -0.47
CA PHE A 427 6.85 -3.78 0.23
C PHE A 427 7.88 -4.84 0.63
N SER A 428 8.03 -5.04 1.93
CA SER A 428 9.04 -5.95 2.46
C SER A 428 8.49 -7.24 3.07
N ASN A 429 7.17 -7.40 3.09
CA ASN A 429 6.56 -8.69 3.40
C ASN A 429 6.76 -9.69 2.26
N ASP A 430 6.80 -10.97 2.59
CA ASP A 430 6.50 -12.01 1.62
C ASP A 430 5.04 -11.88 1.19
N ILE A 431 4.79 -11.96 -0.13
CA ILE A 431 3.46 -11.77 -0.71
C ILE A 431 3.03 -13.06 -1.41
N SER A 432 1.95 -13.65 -0.95
CA SER A 432 1.32 -14.82 -1.57
C SER A 432 -0.06 -14.48 -2.15
N GLY A 433 -0.80 -15.45 -2.67
CA GLY A 433 -2.19 -15.32 -3.06
C GLY A 433 -2.50 -15.71 -4.50
N ASN A 434 -3.73 -15.43 -4.93
CA ASN A 434 -4.28 -15.84 -6.23
C ASN A 434 -4.54 -14.65 -7.18
N ALA A 435 -4.42 -13.42 -6.70
CA ALA A 435 -4.55 -12.22 -7.54
C ALA A 435 -3.21 -11.85 -8.19
N GLY A 436 -3.29 -11.05 -9.27
CA GLY A 436 -2.14 -10.46 -9.93
C GLY A 436 -1.77 -9.09 -9.37
N LEU A 437 -0.83 -8.43 -10.07
CA LEU A 437 -0.38 -7.07 -9.75
C LEU A 437 -0.47 -6.16 -10.98
N GLU A 438 -1.17 -5.04 -10.85
CA GLU A 438 -1.15 -3.93 -11.82
C GLU A 438 -0.31 -2.78 -11.24
N LYS A 439 0.96 -2.65 -11.67
CA LYS A 439 1.84 -1.55 -11.27
C LYS A 439 1.68 -0.36 -12.21
N ASN A 440 1.04 0.69 -11.73
CA ASN A 440 0.77 1.94 -12.43
C ASN A 440 1.56 3.12 -11.85
N GLY A 441 1.54 4.26 -12.58
CA GLY A 441 2.18 5.51 -12.17
C GLY A 441 3.71 5.50 -12.35
N ALA A 442 4.30 6.70 -12.40
CA ALA A 442 5.71 6.90 -12.75
C ALA A 442 6.72 6.52 -11.64
N GLY A 443 6.24 6.31 -10.40
CA GLY A 443 7.10 5.94 -9.27
C GLY A 443 7.57 4.49 -9.30
N GLU A 444 8.44 4.15 -8.36
CA GLU A 444 9.03 2.82 -8.21
C GLU A 444 8.37 2.04 -7.06
N LEU A 445 8.04 0.77 -7.32
CA LEU A 445 7.72 -0.22 -6.30
C LEU A 445 8.87 -1.22 -6.18
N ILE A 446 9.34 -1.45 -4.97
CA ILE A 446 10.32 -2.49 -4.65
C ILE A 446 9.60 -3.61 -3.90
N LEU A 447 9.65 -4.83 -4.43
CA LEU A 447 9.23 -6.04 -3.74
C LEU A 447 10.50 -6.72 -3.21
N SER A 448 10.77 -6.55 -1.91
CA SER A 448 12.01 -7.04 -1.30
C SER A 448 11.85 -8.38 -0.58
N GLY A 449 10.61 -8.81 -0.29
CA GLY A 449 10.28 -10.16 0.17
C GLY A 449 10.07 -11.13 -1.00
N ASN A 450 9.80 -12.39 -0.69
CA ASN A 450 9.41 -13.38 -1.69
C ASN A 450 7.99 -13.12 -2.19
N SER A 451 7.81 -13.13 -3.50
CA SER A 451 6.51 -12.92 -4.16
C SER A 451 6.06 -14.23 -4.80
N THR A 452 5.14 -14.92 -4.13
CA THR A 452 4.65 -16.26 -4.54
C THR A 452 3.18 -16.25 -4.98
N PHE A 453 2.60 -15.08 -5.23
CA PHE A 453 1.26 -14.94 -5.78
C PHE A 453 1.20 -15.44 -7.23
N LEU A 454 0.03 -15.91 -7.66
CA LEU A 454 -0.12 -16.71 -8.89
C LEU A 454 -0.69 -15.93 -10.08
N GLY A 455 -1.39 -14.81 -9.84
CA GLY A 455 -1.93 -13.99 -10.93
C GLY A 455 -0.84 -13.21 -11.66
N ASP A 456 -1.09 -12.81 -12.90
CA ASP A 456 -0.11 -12.10 -13.73
C ASP A 456 0.28 -10.74 -13.15
N THR A 457 1.51 -10.35 -13.40
CA THR A 457 2.02 -9.02 -13.09
C THR A 457 2.15 -8.19 -14.36
N ASN A 458 1.46 -7.06 -14.39
CA ASN A 458 1.58 -6.05 -15.44
C ASN A 458 2.29 -4.81 -14.90
N VAL A 459 3.48 -4.53 -15.41
CA VAL A 459 4.20 -3.27 -15.15
C VAL A 459 3.79 -2.29 -16.24
N ASN A 460 2.78 -1.47 -15.94
CA ASN A 460 2.16 -0.59 -16.93
C ASN A 460 2.90 0.75 -17.06
N ALA A 461 3.52 1.25 -15.97
CA ALA A 461 4.29 2.48 -15.96
C ALA A 461 5.27 2.52 -14.78
N GLY A 462 6.29 3.39 -14.90
CA GLY A 462 7.34 3.55 -13.89
C GLY A 462 8.18 2.31 -13.73
N ARG A 463 8.56 1.98 -12.49
CA ARG A 463 9.49 0.89 -12.21
C ARG A 463 8.91 -0.12 -11.22
N LEU A 464 9.09 -1.40 -11.51
CA LEU A 464 8.96 -2.50 -10.56
C LEU A 464 10.35 -3.10 -10.33
N ARG A 465 10.81 -3.14 -9.07
CA ARG A 465 12.04 -3.84 -8.70
C ARG A 465 11.69 -5.13 -7.96
N VAL A 466 12.27 -6.23 -8.39
CA VAL A 466 12.06 -7.56 -7.82
C VAL A 466 13.38 -8.10 -7.30
N ASN A 467 13.40 -8.45 -6.02
CA ASN A 467 14.52 -9.13 -5.37
C ASN A 467 14.04 -10.49 -4.83
N GLY A 468 14.92 -11.48 -4.80
CA GLY A 468 14.56 -12.81 -4.27
C GLY A 468 13.67 -13.64 -5.21
N THR A 469 12.75 -14.40 -4.65
CA THR A 469 11.88 -15.34 -5.39
C THR A 469 10.64 -14.63 -5.92
N TYR A 470 10.31 -14.89 -7.20
CA TYR A 470 9.11 -14.36 -7.86
C TYR A 470 8.43 -15.46 -8.70
N VAL A 471 7.13 -15.69 -8.48
CA VAL A 471 6.42 -16.83 -9.11
C VAL A 471 5.51 -16.40 -10.25
N SER A 472 4.95 -15.20 -10.19
CA SER A 472 4.02 -14.67 -11.19
C SER A 472 4.73 -14.43 -12.54
N SER A 473 3.99 -14.51 -13.66
CA SER A 473 4.47 -14.02 -14.95
C SER A 473 4.59 -12.49 -14.95
N LEU A 474 5.55 -11.96 -15.69
CA LEU A 474 5.89 -10.53 -15.73
C LEU A 474 5.71 -9.97 -17.15
N ASN A 475 4.81 -9.03 -17.30
CA ASN A 475 4.57 -8.30 -18.54
C ASN A 475 5.02 -6.84 -18.36
N VAL A 476 6.11 -6.46 -19.01
CA VAL A 476 6.64 -5.09 -18.97
C VAL A 476 6.14 -4.31 -20.18
N ARG A 477 5.31 -3.30 -19.96
CA ARG A 477 4.71 -2.49 -21.02
C ARG A 477 5.67 -1.40 -21.48
N LYS A 478 5.38 -0.81 -22.66
CA LYS A 478 6.15 0.34 -23.20
C LYS A 478 6.28 1.41 -22.14
N GLN A 479 7.49 1.98 -22.03
CA GLN A 479 7.83 3.02 -21.04
C GLN A 479 7.83 2.57 -19.56
N ALA A 480 7.60 1.30 -19.29
CA ALA A 480 7.77 0.73 -17.96
C ALA A 480 9.13 0.03 -17.84
N THR A 481 9.60 -0.12 -16.61
CA THR A 481 10.86 -0.79 -16.29
C THR A 481 10.64 -1.89 -15.27
N LEU A 482 11.11 -3.09 -15.59
CA LEU A 482 11.34 -4.15 -14.62
C LEU A 482 12.83 -4.13 -14.24
N SER A 483 13.14 -4.06 -12.96
CA SER A 483 14.51 -4.13 -12.45
C SER A 483 14.68 -5.40 -11.63
N THR A 484 15.71 -6.19 -11.91
CA THR A 484 16.04 -7.42 -11.21
C THR A 484 17.44 -7.34 -10.61
N ASN A 485 17.61 -7.89 -9.41
CA ASN A 485 18.90 -8.00 -8.74
C ASN A 485 18.97 -9.32 -7.97
N ASN A 486 19.77 -10.28 -8.47
CA ASN A 486 19.89 -11.62 -7.91
C ASN A 486 18.52 -12.29 -7.67
N ALA A 487 17.60 -12.09 -8.61
CA ALA A 487 16.25 -12.62 -8.53
C ALA A 487 16.14 -14.03 -9.09
N LYS A 488 15.17 -14.79 -8.56
CA LYS A 488 14.76 -16.07 -9.13
C LYS A 488 13.30 -15.98 -9.56
N ILE A 489 13.05 -15.98 -10.87
CA ILE A 489 11.73 -15.82 -11.47
C ILE A 489 11.30 -17.17 -12.02
N HIS A 490 10.21 -17.73 -11.45
CA HIS A 490 9.72 -19.07 -11.79
C HIS A 490 8.74 -19.11 -12.96
N ASN A 491 8.58 -18.01 -13.69
CA ASN A 491 7.63 -17.91 -14.79
C ASN A 491 8.19 -17.05 -15.94
N ASN A 492 7.37 -16.79 -16.94
CA ASN A 492 7.75 -16.07 -18.15
C ASN A 492 7.92 -14.57 -17.91
N ILE A 493 8.82 -13.96 -18.68
CA ILE A 493 8.93 -12.50 -18.82
C ILE A 493 8.69 -12.13 -20.27
N THR A 494 7.72 -11.23 -20.51
CA THR A 494 7.52 -10.54 -21.79
C THR A 494 7.89 -9.07 -21.62
N ASN A 495 8.94 -8.63 -22.30
CA ASN A 495 9.46 -7.28 -22.22
C ASN A 495 9.14 -6.46 -23.48
N ASP A 496 8.19 -5.52 -23.38
CA ASP A 496 7.90 -4.48 -24.39
C ASP A 496 8.45 -3.09 -23.93
N GLY A 497 9.06 -3.02 -22.76
CA GLY A 497 9.64 -1.82 -22.16
C GLY A 497 11.15 -1.95 -21.93
N THR A 498 11.55 -1.82 -20.67
CA THR A 498 12.94 -1.99 -20.25
C THR A 498 13.05 -3.07 -19.18
N LEU A 499 13.97 -4.03 -19.40
CA LEU A 499 14.44 -4.95 -18.38
C LEU A 499 15.85 -4.51 -17.94
N GLU A 500 16.00 -4.10 -16.69
CA GLU A 500 17.31 -3.80 -16.08
C GLU A 500 17.75 -4.96 -15.18
N ASN A 501 18.97 -5.44 -15.35
CA ASN A 501 19.52 -6.50 -14.53
C ASN A 501 20.87 -6.07 -13.92
N SER A 502 20.97 -6.10 -12.61
CA SER A 502 22.17 -5.67 -11.86
C SER A 502 22.83 -6.80 -11.08
N GLY A 503 22.52 -8.06 -11.39
CA GLY A 503 23.13 -9.23 -10.73
C GLY A 503 22.85 -10.50 -11.50
N SER A 504 23.01 -11.66 -10.86
CA SER A 504 22.68 -12.94 -11.46
C SER A 504 21.21 -13.23 -11.26
N THR A 505 20.40 -13.11 -12.31
CA THR A 505 18.98 -13.40 -12.29
C THR A 505 18.69 -14.69 -13.07
N GLN A 506 18.00 -15.64 -12.44
CA GLN A 506 17.52 -16.86 -13.07
C GLN A 506 16.06 -16.73 -13.46
N ILE A 507 15.73 -17.14 -14.68
CA ILE A 507 14.36 -17.19 -15.21
C ILE A 507 14.06 -18.64 -15.56
N ASP A 508 13.21 -19.30 -14.77
CA ASP A 508 12.85 -20.73 -15.02
C ASP A 508 11.80 -20.87 -16.16
N GLY A 509 11.20 -19.79 -16.59
CA GLY A 509 10.29 -19.70 -17.74
C GLY A 509 10.97 -19.21 -19.01
N ASN A 510 10.15 -18.73 -19.95
CA ASN A 510 10.59 -18.12 -21.21
C ASN A 510 10.91 -16.63 -21.00
N TYR A 511 11.87 -16.13 -21.76
CA TYR A 511 12.13 -14.70 -21.88
C TYR A 511 11.90 -14.23 -23.31
N GLU A 512 11.00 -13.28 -23.47
CA GLU A 512 10.71 -12.64 -24.74
C GLU A 512 10.97 -11.13 -24.64
N SER A 513 11.85 -10.63 -25.49
CA SER A 513 12.14 -9.21 -25.66
C SER A 513 11.56 -8.76 -26.99
N LEU A 514 10.55 -7.88 -26.95
CA LEU A 514 9.83 -7.44 -28.13
C LEU A 514 10.62 -6.36 -28.91
N GLU A 515 10.23 -6.11 -30.15
CA GLU A 515 10.84 -5.10 -31.00
C GLU A 515 10.85 -3.72 -30.33
N ASN A 516 12.00 -3.04 -30.39
CA ASN A 516 12.27 -1.75 -29.72
C ASN A 516 12.26 -1.76 -28.17
N SER A 517 12.06 -2.90 -27.53
CA SER A 517 12.29 -3.01 -26.09
C SER A 517 13.79 -2.94 -25.78
N ARG A 518 14.10 -2.75 -24.50
CA ARG A 518 15.48 -2.55 -24.05
C ARG A 518 15.85 -3.55 -22.96
N VAL A 519 17.06 -4.07 -23.04
CA VAL A 519 17.73 -4.78 -21.95
C VAL A 519 18.89 -3.92 -21.49
N VAL A 520 18.99 -3.68 -20.19
CA VAL A 520 20.09 -2.92 -19.56
C VAL A 520 20.79 -3.86 -18.61
N ALA A 521 22.06 -4.08 -18.80
CA ALA A 521 22.90 -4.98 -18.02
C ALA A 521 24.04 -4.22 -17.33
N ASP A 522 24.16 -4.36 -16.02
CA ASP A 522 25.33 -3.90 -15.30
C ASP A 522 26.52 -4.84 -15.54
N LEU A 523 27.74 -4.40 -15.19
CA LEU A 523 28.92 -5.27 -15.22
C LEU A 523 28.72 -6.51 -14.35
N ASN A 524 29.18 -7.65 -14.85
CA ASN A 524 29.09 -8.94 -14.19
C ASN A 524 27.64 -9.40 -13.89
N SER A 525 26.66 -8.75 -14.50
CA SER A 525 25.27 -9.21 -14.43
C SER A 525 24.99 -10.24 -15.52
N ASN A 526 24.14 -11.22 -15.20
CA ASN A 526 23.71 -12.26 -16.14
C ASN A 526 22.23 -12.58 -15.97
N LEU A 527 21.52 -12.77 -17.09
CA LEU A 527 20.20 -13.39 -17.13
C LEU A 527 20.37 -14.84 -17.59
N HIS A 528 20.17 -15.79 -16.70
CA HIS A 528 20.16 -17.20 -17.04
C HIS A 528 18.73 -17.70 -17.25
N VAL A 529 18.40 -18.17 -18.46
CA VAL A 529 17.04 -18.57 -18.86
C VAL A 529 17.00 -20.06 -19.15
N THR A 530 16.18 -20.82 -18.40
CA THR A 530 16.04 -22.27 -18.63
C THR A 530 15.03 -22.58 -19.73
N GLY A 531 14.09 -21.69 -20.02
CA GLY A 531 13.12 -21.77 -21.10
C GLY A 531 13.65 -21.22 -22.43
N LYS A 532 12.73 -20.82 -23.31
CA LYS A 532 13.08 -20.20 -24.59
C LYS A 532 13.47 -18.74 -24.42
N VAL A 533 14.45 -18.29 -25.22
CA VAL A 533 14.83 -16.88 -25.36
C VAL A 533 14.53 -16.39 -26.76
N SER A 534 13.74 -15.32 -26.87
CA SER A 534 13.46 -14.60 -28.11
C SER A 534 13.90 -13.14 -28.01
N LEU A 535 14.81 -12.72 -28.88
CA LEU A 535 15.35 -11.36 -28.92
C LEU A 535 14.91 -10.65 -30.21
N ASN A 536 13.68 -10.19 -30.28
CA ASN A 536 13.06 -9.69 -31.51
C ASN A 536 13.55 -8.26 -31.88
N ASN A 537 14.82 -8.11 -32.29
CA ASN A 537 15.45 -6.83 -32.62
C ASN A 537 15.32 -5.77 -31.49
N SER A 538 15.42 -6.23 -30.28
CA SER A 538 15.49 -5.36 -29.09
C SER A 538 16.87 -4.69 -28.97
N LYS A 539 17.00 -3.75 -28.06
CA LYS A 539 18.25 -3.00 -27.83
C LYS A 539 18.93 -3.47 -26.56
N LEU A 540 20.26 -3.59 -26.60
CA LEU A 540 21.08 -3.87 -25.44
C LEU A 540 21.85 -2.62 -25.01
N GLU A 541 21.82 -2.31 -23.73
CA GLU A 541 22.74 -1.35 -23.11
C GLU A 541 23.56 -2.05 -22.04
N VAL A 542 24.86 -1.78 -22.02
CA VAL A 542 25.76 -2.26 -20.96
C VAL A 542 26.28 -1.07 -20.19
N LYS A 543 25.94 -1.00 -18.91
CA LYS A 543 26.42 0.04 -18.00
C LYS A 543 27.73 -0.38 -17.36
N PRO A 544 28.74 0.53 -17.28
CA PRO A 544 29.99 0.26 -16.59
C PRO A 544 29.82 0.36 -15.06
N GLU A 545 28.78 -0.25 -14.53
CA GLU A 545 28.41 -0.23 -13.12
C GLU A 545 28.36 -1.65 -12.55
N GLU A 546 28.73 -1.82 -11.30
CA GLU A 546 28.61 -3.06 -10.56
C GLU A 546 28.11 -2.73 -9.14
N ASN A 547 26.98 -3.28 -8.73
CA ASN A 547 26.32 -2.98 -7.46
C ASN A 547 26.06 -1.48 -7.23
N GLY A 548 25.74 -0.73 -8.32
CA GLY A 548 25.48 0.71 -8.28
C GLY A 548 26.75 1.57 -8.21
N GLU A 549 27.92 0.98 -8.28
CA GLU A 549 29.19 1.69 -8.35
C GLU A 549 29.78 1.67 -9.76
N ARG A 550 30.12 2.84 -10.27
CA ARG A 550 30.78 2.96 -11.56
C ARG A 550 32.21 2.37 -11.51
N LYS A 551 32.51 1.50 -12.46
CA LYS A 551 33.81 0.84 -12.58
C LYS A 551 34.67 1.45 -13.68
N TYR A 552 35.97 1.42 -13.47
CA TYR A 552 36.92 1.86 -14.48
C TYR A 552 37.15 0.75 -15.52
N ILE A 553 36.86 1.08 -16.79
CA ILE A 553 37.07 0.19 -17.93
C ILE A 553 38.43 0.50 -18.59
N THR A 554 39.25 -0.51 -18.80
CA THR A 554 40.53 -0.39 -19.46
C THR A 554 40.39 -0.39 -20.99
N ALA A 555 41.47 -0.01 -21.72
CA ALA A 555 41.49 -0.12 -23.17
C ALA A 555 41.43 -1.59 -23.68
N ASN A 556 41.90 -2.56 -22.89
CA ASN A 556 41.77 -3.99 -23.22
C ASN A 556 40.33 -4.50 -23.07
N GLY A 557 39.52 -3.77 -22.32
CA GLY A 557 38.11 -4.05 -22.10
C GLY A 557 37.84 -5.16 -21.06
N THR A 558 36.55 -5.43 -20.90
CA THR A 558 35.99 -6.49 -20.05
C THR A 558 34.93 -7.24 -20.86
N ASN A 559 34.97 -8.56 -20.80
CA ASN A 559 33.95 -9.42 -21.40
C ASN A 559 32.98 -9.90 -20.30
N GLN A 560 31.69 -10.02 -20.66
CA GLN A 560 30.69 -10.65 -19.79
C GLN A 560 29.61 -11.34 -20.62
N ASP A 561 29.03 -12.41 -20.08
CA ASP A 561 27.82 -13.01 -20.62
C ASP A 561 26.60 -12.26 -20.03
N VAL A 562 25.87 -11.57 -20.91
CA VAL A 562 24.68 -10.81 -20.51
C VAL A 562 23.45 -11.72 -20.40
N ILE A 563 23.31 -12.66 -21.35
CA ILE A 563 22.26 -13.67 -21.36
C ILE A 563 22.90 -15.04 -21.60
N THR A 564 22.52 -16.00 -20.80
CA THR A 564 22.80 -17.41 -21.02
C THR A 564 21.51 -18.21 -21.04
N SER A 565 21.43 -19.27 -21.82
CA SER A 565 20.22 -20.07 -21.97
C SER A 565 20.53 -21.57 -22.07
N ASP A 566 19.67 -22.40 -21.50
CA ASP A 566 19.70 -23.85 -21.69
C ASP A 566 19.24 -24.27 -23.09
N ASN A 567 18.53 -23.38 -23.78
CA ASN A 567 18.00 -23.57 -25.13
C ASN A 567 18.63 -22.60 -26.11
N LYS A 568 18.46 -22.88 -27.41
CA LYS A 568 18.90 -21.99 -28.46
C LYS A 568 18.20 -20.64 -28.37
N ILE A 569 18.97 -19.57 -28.43
CA ILE A 569 18.49 -18.18 -28.49
C ILE A 569 18.00 -17.87 -29.90
N GLU A 570 16.75 -17.44 -30.02
CA GLU A 570 16.12 -17.01 -31.27
C GLU A 570 16.22 -15.50 -31.43
N GLY A 571 16.54 -15.03 -32.66
CA GLY A 571 16.74 -13.62 -32.96
C GLY A 571 18.03 -13.06 -32.39
N GLY A 572 18.10 -11.74 -32.23
CA GLY A 572 19.26 -11.02 -31.71
C GLY A 572 18.91 -9.59 -31.32
N PHE A 573 19.86 -8.91 -30.72
CA PHE A 573 19.77 -7.46 -30.48
C PHE A 573 20.05 -6.67 -31.77
N GLU A 574 19.28 -5.60 -32.02
CA GLU A 574 19.52 -4.68 -33.13
C GLU A 574 20.77 -3.85 -32.91
N THR A 575 20.95 -3.34 -31.68
CA THR A 575 22.07 -2.46 -31.31
C THR A 575 22.59 -2.82 -29.93
N VAL A 576 23.87 -2.46 -29.70
CA VAL A 576 24.46 -2.42 -28.35
C VAL A 576 24.97 -1.00 -28.08
N ASP A 577 24.56 -0.48 -26.92
CA ASP A 577 24.96 0.83 -26.41
C ASP A 577 25.73 0.69 -25.09
N THR A 578 26.54 1.69 -24.81
CA THR A 578 27.23 1.90 -23.54
C THR A 578 27.56 3.39 -23.38
N ASP A 579 28.30 3.77 -22.34
CA ASP A 579 28.74 5.14 -22.13
C ASP A 579 29.52 5.69 -23.33
N GLU A 580 29.38 6.99 -23.59
CA GLU A 580 30.02 7.68 -24.74
C GLU A 580 31.53 7.44 -24.88
N MET A 581 32.23 7.27 -23.74
CA MET A 581 33.68 7.04 -23.72
C MET A 581 34.06 5.56 -23.85
N LEU A 582 33.10 4.70 -24.08
CA LEU A 582 33.29 3.25 -24.21
C LEU A 582 32.87 2.79 -25.60
N ASN A 583 33.48 1.69 -26.05
CA ASN A 583 32.99 0.86 -27.14
C ASN A 583 32.27 -0.33 -26.54
N ALA A 584 31.20 -0.79 -27.18
CA ALA A 584 30.52 -2.02 -26.89
C ALA A 584 30.44 -2.91 -28.14
N GLU A 585 30.75 -4.18 -28.00
CA GLU A 585 30.68 -5.19 -29.04
C GLU A 585 29.82 -6.35 -28.54
N ILE A 586 28.92 -6.86 -29.39
CA ILE A 586 28.12 -8.07 -29.13
C ILE A 586 28.79 -9.27 -29.79
N ASN A 587 28.81 -10.38 -29.08
CA ASN A 587 29.08 -11.69 -29.62
C ASN A 587 27.95 -12.65 -29.17
N GLN A 588 27.23 -13.20 -30.16
CA GLN A 588 26.14 -14.15 -29.91
C GLN A 588 26.48 -15.51 -30.49
N ASN A 589 26.30 -16.53 -29.68
CA ASN A 589 26.32 -17.93 -30.10
C ASN A 589 24.93 -18.57 -29.88
N GLU A 590 24.83 -19.89 -30.02
CA GLU A 590 23.53 -20.56 -29.93
C GLU A 590 22.84 -20.40 -28.56
N ASN A 591 23.61 -20.33 -27.47
CA ASN A 591 23.12 -20.40 -26.11
C ASN A 591 23.55 -19.21 -25.24
N SER A 592 24.27 -18.24 -25.79
CA SER A 592 24.66 -17.06 -25.03
C SER A 592 24.75 -15.80 -25.88
N VAL A 593 24.52 -14.67 -25.23
CA VAL A 593 24.86 -13.33 -25.72
C VAL A 593 25.89 -12.77 -24.76
N SER A 594 27.08 -12.50 -25.26
CA SER A 594 28.15 -11.84 -24.52
C SER A 594 28.47 -10.47 -25.09
N THR A 595 29.02 -9.62 -24.26
CA THR A 595 29.48 -8.28 -24.65
C THR A 595 30.91 -8.05 -24.22
N LYS A 596 31.62 -7.25 -25.02
CA LYS A 596 32.90 -6.69 -24.64
C LYS A 596 32.77 -5.19 -24.61
N ILE A 597 33.03 -4.60 -23.46
CA ILE A 597 33.15 -3.13 -23.35
C ILE A 597 34.61 -2.74 -23.14
N SER A 598 35.06 -1.71 -23.85
CA SER A 598 36.44 -1.25 -23.78
C SER A 598 36.49 0.28 -23.86
N ARG A 599 37.50 0.90 -23.27
CA ARG A 599 37.64 2.35 -23.28
C ARG A 599 38.14 2.82 -24.66
N LYS A 600 37.45 3.84 -25.21
CA LYS A 600 37.90 4.54 -26.43
C LYS A 600 39.24 5.21 -26.21
N ASN A 601 40.00 5.38 -27.29
CA ASN A 601 41.16 6.27 -27.28
C ASN A 601 40.64 7.73 -27.15
N VAL A 602 40.97 8.36 -26.02
CA VAL A 602 40.41 9.69 -25.68
C VAL A 602 40.84 10.76 -26.69
N LEU A 603 42.07 10.64 -27.26
CA LEU A 603 42.57 11.59 -28.25
C LEU A 603 41.84 11.45 -29.59
N GLU A 604 41.69 10.21 -30.08
CA GLU A 604 40.93 9.93 -31.32
C GLU A 604 39.47 10.33 -31.19
N TYR A 605 38.86 10.11 -29.99
CA TYR A 605 37.48 10.53 -29.73
C TYR A 605 37.32 12.05 -29.71
N ALA A 606 38.24 12.79 -29.11
CA ALA A 606 38.24 14.26 -29.09
C ALA A 606 38.45 14.86 -30.48
N GLU A 607 39.32 14.27 -31.30
CA GLU A 607 39.54 14.66 -32.69
C GLU A 607 38.28 14.46 -33.55
N LYS A 608 37.61 13.32 -33.41
CA LYS A 608 36.38 13.01 -34.15
C LYS A 608 35.22 13.95 -33.81
N ILE A 609 35.08 14.35 -32.54
CA ILE A 609 34.05 15.33 -32.13
C ILE A 609 34.40 16.70 -32.74
N ALA A 610 35.67 17.08 -32.69
CA ALA A 610 36.12 18.36 -33.27
C ALA A 610 35.84 18.46 -34.79
N GLU A 611 35.97 17.35 -35.52
CA GLU A 611 35.66 17.28 -36.96
C GLU A 611 34.15 17.27 -37.26
N SER A 612 33.31 16.80 -36.32
CA SER A 612 31.84 16.75 -36.51
C SER A 612 31.15 18.11 -36.27
N ASP A 613 31.83 19.05 -35.61
CA ASP A 613 31.33 20.41 -35.34
C ASP A 613 31.79 21.46 -36.40
N GLU A 614 32.57 21.05 -37.42
CA GLU A 614 32.85 21.83 -38.63
C GLU A 614 31.83 21.51 -39.73
#